data_dc9d5ceb3fa9b51f317132e174e2f9b3
#
_entry.id   dc9d5ceb3fa9b51f317132e174e2f9b3
#
_cell.length_a   1.000
_cell.length_b   1.000
_cell.length_c   1.000
_cell.angle_alpha   90.00
_cell.angle_beta   90.00
_cell.angle_gamma   90.00
#
_symmetry.space_group_name_H-M   'P 1'
#
loop_
_entity.id
_entity.type
_entity.pdbx_description
1 polymer ?
#
loop_
_entity_poly.entity_id
_entity_poly.type
_entity_poly.pdbx_seq_one_letter_code
_entity_poly.pdbx_strand_id
1 'polypeptide(L)'
;MTIPYGVISDPHYHNWNTFAVSDANGLNSRLAILLESTKEAAIAIKEAGAKHLFVAGDTFHVRGTITPSVLHYVTETYKWIINELGLEVVMLAGNHDLETNDSVYSANAASSLQSIGVQIVCGQQPFSIEVGDVNVHFISWRNSHAELLNDMKALRKRLEGDNHDIVIHTSVNKAIPTMPDVGIDAQELKDIGFRLVLSGHYHNHKEVLPGVISVGALTHQNWGDVGTLAGYMVVQPDGSFTQHETSAPKFVNLEEGVDDSEVRGNYVRFYATIEADEEGVKIKNTLNSMGAKGVVCNFVRKSSMMTGSASTSATSKIDSLGESVSAYCQIMHDTDGGFDVKALGALCGDILLEAETGISE
;
A
#
# COMPACT_ATOMS: atom_id res chain seq x y z
N MET A 1 17.17 15.73 -26.16
CA MET A 1 15.72 15.53 -26.46
C MET A 1 14.98 15.41 -25.14
N THR A 2 13.93 16.17 -25.00
CA THR A 2 13.07 16.13 -23.80
C THR A 2 12.22 14.85 -23.83
N ILE A 3 12.43 13.95 -22.88
CA ILE A 3 11.76 12.64 -22.83
C ILE A 3 11.08 12.52 -21.46
N PRO A 4 9.77 12.22 -21.38
CA PRO A 4 9.10 11.93 -20.10
C PRO A 4 9.52 10.56 -19.57
N TYR A 5 9.19 10.31 -18.30
CA TYR A 5 9.32 8.99 -17.67
C TYR A 5 8.10 8.65 -16.82
N GLY A 6 7.84 7.36 -16.64
CA GLY A 6 6.75 6.88 -15.82
C GLY A 6 7.23 6.39 -14.46
N VAL A 7 6.36 6.54 -13.44
CA VAL A 7 6.63 6.03 -12.09
C VAL A 7 5.41 5.30 -11.56
N ILE A 8 5.63 4.09 -11.06
CA ILE A 8 4.69 3.35 -10.21
C ILE A 8 5.38 3.05 -8.88
N SER A 9 4.62 2.73 -7.86
CA SER A 9 5.17 2.34 -6.57
C SER A 9 4.28 1.31 -5.89
N ASP A 10 4.86 0.59 -4.96
CA ASP A 10 4.15 -0.28 -4.02
C ASP A 10 3.13 -1.22 -4.70
N PRO A 11 3.49 -1.95 -5.77
CA PRO A 11 2.57 -2.91 -6.38
C PRO A 11 2.27 -4.09 -5.47
N HIS A 12 3.18 -4.45 -4.55
CA HIS A 12 3.01 -5.51 -3.57
C HIS A 12 2.44 -6.79 -4.17
N TYR A 13 3.09 -7.32 -5.23
CA TYR A 13 2.62 -8.55 -5.88
C TYR A 13 2.55 -9.71 -4.88
N HIS A 14 1.33 -10.25 -4.74
CA HIS A 14 1.04 -11.31 -3.79
C HIS A 14 -0.24 -12.05 -4.14
N ASN A 15 -0.33 -13.31 -3.71
CA ASN A 15 -1.58 -14.08 -3.74
C ASN A 15 -2.46 -13.68 -2.54
N TRP A 16 -3.13 -12.55 -2.64
CA TRP A 16 -4.02 -12.06 -1.59
C TRP A 16 -5.18 -13.03 -1.36
N ASN A 17 -5.54 -13.27 -0.08
CA ASN A 17 -6.59 -14.23 0.26
C ASN A 17 -7.99 -13.59 0.27
N THR A 18 -8.10 -12.35 0.74
CA THR A 18 -9.38 -11.66 0.90
C THR A 18 -10.00 -11.36 -0.47
N PHE A 19 -11.22 -11.83 -0.71
CA PHE A 19 -11.99 -11.68 -1.96
C PHE A 19 -11.34 -12.29 -3.20
N ALA A 20 -10.34 -13.14 -3.04
CA ALA A 20 -9.65 -13.77 -4.15
C ALA A 20 -10.27 -15.12 -4.49
N VAL A 21 -10.25 -15.43 -5.77
CA VAL A 21 -10.50 -16.76 -6.31
C VAL A 21 -9.35 -17.10 -7.26
N SER A 22 -9.03 -18.37 -7.42
CA SER A 22 -8.05 -18.81 -8.42
C SER A 22 -8.77 -19.28 -9.69
N ASP A 23 -8.22 -18.93 -10.85
CA ASP A 23 -8.69 -19.43 -12.13
C ASP A 23 -8.26 -20.90 -12.37
N ALA A 24 -8.61 -21.46 -13.54
CA ALA A 24 -8.26 -22.82 -13.93
C ALA A 24 -6.73 -23.07 -14.04
N ASN A 25 -5.92 -22.01 -14.21
CA ASN A 25 -4.46 -22.06 -14.28
C ASN A 25 -3.81 -21.79 -12.92
N GLY A 26 -4.60 -21.57 -11.88
CA GLY A 26 -4.12 -21.26 -10.53
C GLY A 26 -3.71 -19.79 -10.32
N LEU A 27 -4.02 -18.89 -11.27
CA LEU A 27 -3.79 -17.46 -11.09
C LEU A 27 -4.80 -16.88 -10.10
N ASN A 28 -4.29 -16.29 -9.05
CA ASN A 28 -5.08 -15.57 -8.06
C ASN A 28 -5.70 -14.31 -8.67
N SER A 29 -7.02 -14.10 -8.53
CA SER A 29 -7.72 -12.99 -9.17
C SER A 29 -7.24 -11.61 -8.71
N ARG A 30 -6.77 -11.46 -7.48
CA ARG A 30 -6.20 -10.19 -7.00
C ARG A 30 -4.80 -9.95 -7.53
N LEU A 31 -3.99 -11.00 -7.66
CA LEU A 31 -2.71 -10.90 -8.38
C LEU A 31 -2.95 -10.51 -9.84
N ALA A 32 -3.95 -11.11 -10.51
CA ALA A 32 -4.29 -10.75 -11.88
C ALA A 32 -4.61 -9.25 -12.02
N ILE A 33 -5.36 -8.67 -11.09
CA ILE A 33 -5.66 -7.22 -11.06
C ILE A 33 -4.37 -6.40 -10.96
N LEU A 34 -3.44 -6.77 -10.09
CA LEU A 34 -2.14 -6.07 -9.95
C LEU A 34 -1.33 -6.12 -11.25
N LEU A 35 -1.27 -7.28 -11.89
CA LEU A 35 -0.54 -7.47 -13.15
C LEU A 35 -1.19 -6.67 -14.30
N GLU A 36 -2.51 -6.69 -14.43
CA GLU A 36 -3.22 -5.91 -15.45
C GLU A 36 -3.09 -4.40 -15.21
N SER A 37 -3.15 -3.93 -13.96
CA SER A 37 -2.91 -2.52 -13.62
C SER A 37 -1.48 -2.09 -13.95
N THR A 38 -0.50 -2.97 -13.78
CA THR A 38 0.89 -2.71 -14.18
C THR A 38 1.01 -2.57 -15.70
N LYS A 39 0.34 -3.43 -16.47
CA LYS A 39 0.32 -3.33 -17.94
C LYS A 39 -0.40 -2.07 -18.40
N GLU A 40 -1.55 -1.74 -17.79
CA GLU A 40 -2.32 -0.52 -18.06
C GLU A 40 -1.42 0.72 -17.88
N ALA A 41 -0.75 0.83 -16.73
CA ALA A 41 0.18 1.92 -16.45
C ALA A 41 1.34 1.96 -17.48
N ALA A 42 1.96 0.80 -17.78
CA ALA A 42 3.07 0.72 -18.70
C ALA A 42 2.68 1.14 -20.14
N ILE A 43 1.49 0.75 -20.61
CA ILE A 43 0.95 1.17 -21.91
C ILE A 43 0.77 2.68 -21.94
N ALA A 44 0.10 3.25 -20.95
CA ALA A 44 -0.17 4.68 -20.90
C ALA A 44 1.14 5.52 -20.80
N ILE A 45 2.11 5.04 -20.00
CA ILE A 45 3.43 5.64 -19.87
C ILE A 45 4.16 5.62 -21.25
N LYS A 46 4.09 4.51 -21.97
CA LYS A 46 4.65 4.40 -23.31
C LYS A 46 3.97 5.33 -24.31
N GLU A 47 2.64 5.43 -24.28
CA GLU A 47 1.83 6.31 -25.12
C GLU A 47 2.13 7.79 -24.84
N ALA A 48 2.49 8.14 -23.60
CA ALA A 48 2.96 9.48 -23.23
C ALA A 48 4.37 9.80 -23.82
N GLY A 49 5.01 8.85 -24.50
CA GLY A 49 6.32 9.02 -25.12
C GLY A 49 7.51 8.66 -24.23
N ALA A 50 7.26 8.09 -23.05
CA ALA A 50 8.30 7.65 -22.13
C ALA A 50 9.09 6.44 -22.70
N LYS A 51 10.35 6.36 -22.29
CA LYS A 51 11.21 5.20 -22.54
C LYS A 51 11.53 4.43 -21.27
N HIS A 52 11.23 5.00 -20.11
CA HIS A 52 11.58 4.45 -18.80
C HIS A 52 10.33 4.30 -17.93
N LEU A 53 10.27 3.18 -17.23
CA LEU A 53 9.33 2.89 -16.16
C LEU A 53 10.14 2.67 -14.88
N PHE A 54 9.88 3.49 -13.88
CA PHE A 54 10.49 3.39 -12.55
C PHE A 54 9.51 2.79 -11.56
N VAL A 55 9.99 1.85 -10.74
CA VAL A 55 9.24 1.25 -9.64
C VAL A 55 9.88 1.72 -8.34
N ALA A 56 9.17 2.54 -7.58
CA ALA A 56 9.70 3.21 -6.39
C ALA A 56 9.65 2.35 -5.12
N GLY A 57 9.84 1.04 -5.26
CA GLY A 57 9.97 0.07 -4.15
C GLY A 57 8.75 -0.79 -3.90
N ASP A 58 8.91 -1.72 -2.98
CA ASP A 58 7.90 -2.68 -2.52
C ASP A 58 7.22 -3.43 -3.66
N THR A 59 8.06 -4.01 -4.52
CA THR A 59 7.62 -4.82 -5.66
C THR A 59 6.85 -6.05 -5.19
N PHE A 60 7.38 -6.78 -4.20
CA PHE A 60 6.74 -7.94 -3.60
C PHE A 60 6.23 -7.64 -2.19
N HIS A 61 5.13 -8.31 -1.79
CA HIS A 61 4.50 -8.04 -0.49
C HIS A 61 5.18 -8.77 0.68
N VAL A 62 5.60 -10.01 0.47
CA VAL A 62 6.10 -10.89 1.55
C VAL A 62 7.61 -10.94 1.54
N ARG A 63 8.22 -10.58 2.66
CA ARG A 63 9.66 -10.68 2.89
C ARG A 63 10.13 -12.14 2.88
N GLY A 64 11.26 -12.40 2.27
CA GLY A 64 11.97 -13.67 2.36
C GLY A 64 11.33 -14.87 1.64
N THR A 65 10.06 -14.80 1.22
CA THR A 65 9.37 -15.92 0.56
C THR A 65 8.44 -15.45 -0.53
N ILE A 66 8.73 -15.81 -1.78
CA ILE A 66 7.86 -15.53 -2.91
C ILE A 66 7.25 -16.84 -3.40
N THR A 67 5.93 -16.88 -3.54
CA THR A 67 5.25 -18.02 -4.13
C THR A 67 5.66 -18.17 -5.60
N PRO A 68 6.01 -19.38 -6.08
CA PRO A 68 6.45 -19.58 -7.47
C PRO A 68 5.50 -19.03 -8.52
N SER A 69 4.19 -19.10 -8.31
CA SER A 69 3.20 -18.52 -9.23
C SER A 69 3.29 -17.00 -9.29
N VAL A 70 3.46 -16.31 -8.16
CA VAL A 70 3.65 -14.85 -8.12
C VAL A 70 4.89 -14.47 -8.92
N LEU A 71 6.02 -15.13 -8.63
CA LEU A 71 7.28 -14.87 -9.34
C LEU A 71 7.15 -15.09 -10.85
N HIS A 72 6.50 -16.18 -11.25
CA HIS A 72 6.28 -16.51 -12.67
C HIS A 72 5.49 -15.40 -13.39
N TYR A 73 4.30 -15.06 -12.89
CA TYR A 73 3.43 -14.08 -13.57
C TYR A 73 4.00 -12.67 -13.55
N VAL A 74 4.68 -12.26 -12.48
CA VAL A 74 5.39 -10.97 -12.41
C VAL A 74 6.52 -10.95 -13.44
N THR A 75 7.34 -12.02 -13.52
CA THR A 75 8.41 -12.12 -14.51
C THR A 75 7.88 -12.00 -15.94
N GLU A 76 6.80 -12.72 -16.28
CA GLU A 76 6.22 -12.64 -17.64
C GLU A 76 5.61 -11.25 -17.92
N THR A 77 5.06 -10.57 -16.93
CA THR A 77 4.53 -9.21 -17.10
C THR A 77 5.66 -8.21 -17.40
N TYR A 78 6.74 -8.20 -16.63
CA TYR A 78 7.85 -7.28 -16.89
C TYR A 78 8.64 -7.64 -18.15
N LYS A 79 8.75 -8.92 -18.47
CA LYS A 79 9.32 -9.38 -19.75
C LYS A 79 8.50 -8.87 -20.94
N TRP A 80 7.18 -8.88 -20.85
CA TRP A 80 6.31 -8.30 -21.86
C TRP A 80 6.49 -6.76 -21.95
N ILE A 81 6.57 -6.04 -20.82
CA ILE A 81 6.81 -4.59 -20.78
C ILE A 81 8.12 -4.24 -21.50
N ILE A 82 9.18 -5.01 -21.24
CA ILE A 82 10.49 -4.77 -21.84
C ILE A 82 10.49 -5.11 -23.34
N ASN A 83 9.99 -6.28 -23.72
CA ASN A 83 10.13 -6.78 -25.08
C ASN A 83 9.11 -6.20 -26.06
N GLU A 84 7.84 -6.01 -25.61
CA GLU A 84 6.75 -5.57 -26.49
C GLU A 84 6.56 -4.06 -26.46
N LEU A 85 6.68 -3.43 -25.28
CA LEU A 85 6.58 -1.97 -25.18
C LEU A 85 7.94 -1.28 -25.37
N GLY A 86 9.05 -2.00 -25.21
CA GLY A 86 10.40 -1.45 -25.28
C GLY A 86 10.67 -0.39 -24.21
N LEU A 87 10.12 -0.59 -22.99
CA LEU A 87 10.42 0.27 -21.84
C LEU A 87 11.63 -0.28 -21.09
N GLU A 88 12.56 0.59 -20.75
CA GLU A 88 13.62 0.29 -19.79
C GLU A 88 13.07 0.39 -18.39
N VAL A 89 13.21 -0.68 -17.58
CA VAL A 89 12.62 -0.76 -16.24
C VAL A 89 13.72 -0.67 -15.18
N VAL A 90 13.58 0.28 -14.25
CA VAL A 90 14.41 0.41 -13.06
C VAL A 90 13.54 0.20 -11.84
N MET A 91 13.89 -0.78 -11.00
CA MET A 91 13.19 -1.07 -9.74
C MET A 91 14.06 -0.74 -8.55
N LEU A 92 13.53 0.04 -7.64
CA LEU A 92 14.13 0.32 -6.35
C LEU A 92 13.70 -0.76 -5.35
N ALA A 93 14.60 -1.26 -4.51
CA ALA A 93 14.22 -2.13 -3.41
C ALA A 93 13.60 -1.29 -2.28
N GLY A 94 12.34 -1.58 -1.93
CA GLY A 94 11.66 -1.09 -0.74
C GLY A 94 11.88 -2.01 0.47
N ASN A 95 11.24 -1.73 1.58
CA ASN A 95 11.43 -2.51 2.81
C ASN A 95 10.80 -3.91 2.74
N HIS A 96 9.75 -4.12 1.93
CA HIS A 96 9.16 -5.44 1.71
C HIS A 96 9.96 -6.31 0.75
N ASP A 97 10.81 -5.73 -0.10
CA ASP A 97 11.67 -6.48 -1.01
C ASP A 97 12.86 -7.11 -0.29
N LEU A 98 13.21 -6.66 0.92
CA LEU A 98 14.33 -7.14 1.71
C LEU A 98 13.94 -8.34 2.57
N GLU A 99 14.84 -9.28 2.75
CA GLU A 99 14.64 -10.44 3.61
C GLU A 99 14.47 -10.03 5.09
N THR A 100 15.28 -9.09 5.54
CA THR A 100 15.20 -8.46 6.87
C THR A 100 15.41 -6.95 6.73
N ASN A 101 15.01 -6.18 7.74
CA ASN A 101 15.24 -4.73 7.73
C ASN A 101 16.71 -4.36 7.58
N ASP A 102 17.62 -5.19 8.07
CA ASP A 102 19.08 -4.97 8.06
C ASP A 102 19.77 -5.49 6.80
N SER A 103 19.06 -6.15 5.89
CA SER A 103 19.64 -6.79 4.72
C SER A 103 19.84 -5.86 3.51
N VAL A 104 20.24 -4.62 3.76
CA VAL A 104 20.46 -3.57 2.72
C VAL A 104 21.41 -4.01 1.60
N TYR A 105 22.23 -5.04 1.86
CA TYR A 105 23.24 -5.57 0.94
C TYR A 105 22.95 -6.98 0.44
N SER A 106 21.88 -7.60 0.93
CA SER A 106 21.51 -8.95 0.54
C SER A 106 20.76 -8.94 -0.79
N ALA A 107 20.70 -10.11 -1.44
CA ALA A 107 19.79 -10.31 -2.54
C ALA A 107 18.36 -10.02 -2.06
N ASN A 108 17.66 -9.21 -2.83
CA ASN A 108 16.27 -8.89 -2.54
C ASN A 108 15.33 -9.71 -3.42
N ALA A 109 14.03 -9.68 -3.09
CA ALA A 109 13.01 -10.43 -3.81
C ALA A 109 12.97 -10.11 -5.32
N ALA A 110 13.18 -8.84 -5.69
CA ALA A 110 13.14 -8.40 -7.07
C ALA A 110 14.40 -8.78 -7.89
N SER A 111 15.49 -9.24 -7.24
CA SER A 111 16.76 -9.59 -7.94
C SER A 111 16.60 -10.64 -9.04
N SER A 112 15.59 -11.52 -8.93
CA SER A 112 15.28 -12.52 -9.95
C SER A 112 14.91 -11.91 -11.30
N LEU A 113 14.36 -10.68 -11.31
CA LEU A 113 13.95 -9.95 -12.51
C LEU A 113 15.14 -9.36 -13.30
N GLN A 114 16.34 -9.33 -12.71
CA GLN A 114 17.54 -8.91 -13.44
C GLN A 114 17.81 -9.79 -14.67
N SER A 115 17.48 -11.07 -14.59
CA SER A 115 17.67 -12.03 -15.68
C SER A 115 16.88 -11.70 -16.96
N ILE A 116 15.84 -10.89 -16.85
CA ILE A 116 15.00 -10.45 -17.98
C ILE A 116 15.27 -9.00 -18.41
N GLY A 117 16.29 -8.35 -17.83
CA GLY A 117 16.71 -7.00 -18.23
C GLY A 117 16.20 -5.87 -17.31
N VAL A 118 15.57 -6.18 -16.18
CA VAL A 118 15.21 -5.16 -15.19
C VAL A 118 16.46 -4.71 -14.44
N GLN A 119 16.69 -3.39 -14.36
CA GLN A 119 17.73 -2.83 -13.51
C GLN A 119 17.22 -2.76 -12.05
N ILE A 120 17.82 -3.54 -11.18
CA ILE A 120 17.48 -3.53 -9.74
C ILE A 120 18.45 -2.62 -8.98
N VAL A 121 17.91 -1.69 -8.22
CA VAL A 121 18.67 -0.80 -7.32
C VAL A 121 18.46 -1.26 -5.89
N CYS A 122 19.49 -1.87 -5.33
CA CYS A 122 19.55 -2.31 -3.94
C CYS A 122 20.97 -2.15 -3.41
N GLY A 123 21.14 -1.72 -2.18
CA GLY A 123 22.46 -1.56 -1.56
C GLY A 123 22.86 -0.11 -1.28
N GLN A 124 24.12 0.08 -0.86
CA GLN A 124 24.59 1.37 -0.34
C GLN A 124 24.77 2.44 -1.41
N GLN A 125 25.14 2.04 -2.63
CA GLN A 125 25.49 3.02 -3.64
C GLN A 125 24.26 3.54 -4.36
N PRO A 126 24.11 4.87 -4.53
CA PRO A 126 23.11 5.43 -5.41
C PRO A 126 23.30 4.95 -6.85
N PHE A 127 22.21 4.71 -7.54
CA PHE A 127 22.19 4.47 -8.99
C PHE A 127 21.70 5.74 -9.69
N SER A 128 22.12 5.97 -10.92
CA SER A 128 21.70 7.13 -11.70
C SER A 128 21.53 6.77 -13.17
N ILE A 129 20.52 7.37 -13.81
CA ILE A 129 20.26 7.22 -15.24
C ILE A 129 19.92 8.57 -15.86
N GLU A 130 20.35 8.79 -17.10
CA GLU A 130 19.98 9.97 -17.88
C GLU A 130 18.69 9.73 -18.67
N VAL A 131 17.70 10.60 -18.46
CA VAL A 131 16.43 10.60 -19.19
C VAL A 131 16.30 11.90 -19.96
N GLY A 132 16.79 11.91 -21.17
CA GLY A 132 16.93 13.15 -21.95
C GLY A 132 17.89 14.13 -21.28
N ASP A 133 17.38 15.28 -20.86
CA ASP A 133 18.17 16.33 -20.22
C ASP A 133 18.07 16.30 -18.68
N VAL A 134 17.44 15.26 -18.12
CA VAL A 134 17.23 15.07 -16.67
C VAL A 134 18.01 13.87 -16.17
N ASN A 135 18.68 14.01 -15.04
CA ASN A 135 19.30 12.90 -14.34
C ASN A 135 18.37 12.40 -13.23
N VAL A 136 17.98 11.15 -13.30
CA VAL A 136 17.16 10.50 -12.27
C VAL A 136 18.04 9.61 -11.41
N HIS A 137 18.02 9.86 -10.11
CA HIS A 137 18.82 9.16 -9.11
C HIS A 137 17.94 8.24 -8.28
N PHE A 138 18.53 7.15 -7.76
CA PHE A 138 17.82 6.15 -6.98
C PHE A 138 18.62 5.82 -5.72
N ILE A 139 17.97 5.84 -4.56
CA ILE A 139 18.52 5.35 -3.30
C ILE A 139 17.50 4.37 -2.71
N SER A 140 17.89 3.10 -2.58
CA SER A 140 17.03 2.04 -2.00
C SER A 140 16.73 2.30 -0.53
N TRP A 141 15.76 1.56 0.01
CA TRP A 141 15.40 1.62 1.42
C TRP A 141 16.61 1.70 2.36
N ARG A 142 16.49 2.50 3.40
CA ARG A 142 17.41 2.59 4.54
C ARG A 142 16.64 2.39 5.84
N ASN A 143 17.21 1.67 6.78
CA ASN A 143 16.60 1.46 8.09
C ASN A 143 16.50 2.72 8.93
N SER A 144 17.34 3.70 8.63
CA SER A 144 17.40 4.98 9.33
C SER A 144 17.10 6.14 8.38
N HIS A 145 16.15 6.99 8.74
CA HIS A 145 15.88 8.25 8.04
C HIS A 145 17.15 9.13 7.97
N ALA A 146 17.95 9.14 9.04
CA ALA A 146 19.18 9.90 9.07
C ALA A 146 20.22 9.39 8.06
N GLU A 147 20.32 8.06 7.88
CA GLU A 147 21.18 7.45 6.86
C GLU A 147 20.74 7.85 5.46
N LEU A 148 19.44 7.72 5.15
CA LEU A 148 18.89 8.13 3.86
C LEU A 148 19.17 9.60 3.55
N LEU A 149 18.90 10.49 4.51
CA LEU A 149 19.15 11.93 4.36
C LEU A 149 20.63 12.24 4.15
N ASN A 150 21.53 11.53 4.85
CA ASN A 150 22.97 11.70 4.67
C ASN A 150 23.40 11.25 3.27
N ASP A 151 22.91 10.12 2.79
CA ASP A 151 23.19 9.61 1.44
C ASP A 151 22.68 10.58 0.37
N MET A 152 21.47 11.10 0.51
CA MET A 152 20.89 12.11 -0.38
C MET A 152 21.72 13.39 -0.41
N LYS A 153 22.09 13.93 0.76
CA LYS A 153 22.94 15.13 0.90
C LYS A 153 24.33 14.91 0.29
N ALA A 154 24.92 13.73 0.53
CA ALA A 154 26.24 13.38 -0.03
C ALA A 154 26.18 13.21 -1.56
N LEU A 155 25.09 12.65 -2.09
CA LEU A 155 24.86 12.57 -3.53
C LEU A 155 24.70 13.97 -4.13
N ARG A 156 23.76 14.78 -3.61
CA ARG A 156 23.45 16.11 -4.16
C ARG A 156 24.67 17.04 -4.20
N LYS A 157 25.54 16.96 -3.19
CA LYS A 157 26.77 17.76 -3.11
C LYS A 157 27.73 17.52 -4.29
N ARG A 158 27.65 16.36 -4.95
CA ARG A 158 28.52 15.97 -6.07
C ARG A 158 27.92 16.30 -7.44
N LEU A 159 26.66 16.75 -7.47
CA LEU A 159 25.93 17.03 -8.70
C LEU A 159 25.99 18.52 -9.03
N GLU A 160 26.13 18.82 -10.33
CA GLU A 160 26.12 20.19 -10.84
C GLU A 160 24.80 20.50 -11.54
N GLY A 161 24.28 21.70 -11.34
CA GLY A 161 23.01 22.14 -11.95
C GLY A 161 21.77 21.65 -11.16
N ASP A 162 20.60 21.83 -11.77
CA ASP A 162 19.30 21.68 -11.09
C ASP A 162 18.41 20.56 -11.69
N ASN A 163 18.81 19.97 -12.83
CA ASN A 163 18.02 18.95 -13.51
C ASN A 163 18.21 17.54 -12.91
N HIS A 164 18.00 17.41 -11.61
CA HIS A 164 18.21 16.18 -10.86
C HIS A 164 16.94 15.80 -10.11
N ASP A 165 16.32 14.68 -10.48
CA ASP A 165 15.24 14.06 -9.74
C ASP A 165 15.78 12.89 -8.91
N ILE A 166 15.07 12.55 -7.82
CA ILE A 166 15.45 11.39 -7.01
C ILE A 166 14.22 10.53 -6.68
N VAL A 167 14.39 9.22 -6.84
CA VAL A 167 13.42 8.19 -6.43
C VAL A 167 13.96 7.51 -5.18
N ILE A 168 13.17 7.50 -4.14
CA ILE A 168 13.49 6.90 -2.84
C ILE A 168 12.32 6.04 -2.34
N HIS A 169 12.55 5.27 -1.30
CA HIS A 169 11.48 4.54 -0.63
C HIS A 169 11.55 4.82 0.88
N THR A 170 10.64 5.65 1.37
CA THR A 170 10.57 6.06 2.78
C THR A 170 9.23 6.70 3.12
N SER A 171 8.88 6.70 4.41
CA SER A 171 7.73 7.46 4.91
C SER A 171 8.00 8.96 4.85
N VAL A 172 7.07 9.71 4.24
CA VAL A 172 7.08 11.18 4.22
C VAL A 172 5.91 11.68 5.07
N ASN A 173 6.20 12.52 6.06
CA ASN A 173 5.18 13.09 6.95
C ASN A 173 4.10 13.82 6.15
N LYS A 174 2.84 13.70 6.59
CA LYS A 174 1.65 14.31 5.98
C LYS A 174 1.26 13.77 4.60
N ALA A 175 1.92 12.74 4.07
CA ALA A 175 1.45 12.05 2.88
C ALA A 175 0.07 11.42 3.14
N ILE A 176 -0.14 10.82 4.31
CA ILE A 176 -1.44 10.34 4.78
C ILE A 176 -1.91 11.25 5.92
N PRO A 177 -3.04 11.99 5.76
CA PRO A 177 -3.46 13.01 6.72
C PRO A 177 -3.73 12.50 8.14
N THR A 178 -4.12 11.24 8.28
CA THR A 178 -4.50 10.61 9.56
C THR A 178 -3.34 9.88 10.26
N MET A 179 -2.18 9.76 9.60
CA MET A 179 -1.01 9.09 10.16
C MET A 179 -0.21 10.04 11.04
N PRO A 180 0.36 9.54 12.15
CA PRO A 180 1.34 10.30 12.94
C PRO A 180 2.55 10.72 12.09
N ASP A 181 3.20 11.83 12.45
CA ASP A 181 4.43 12.31 11.82
C ASP A 181 5.65 11.49 12.30
N VAL A 182 5.74 10.24 11.83
CA VAL A 182 6.85 9.31 12.14
C VAL A 182 7.85 9.15 10.98
N GLY A 183 7.58 9.78 9.85
CA GLY A 183 8.43 9.79 8.66
C GLY A 183 9.38 10.98 8.61
N ILE A 184 9.97 11.20 7.43
CA ILE A 184 10.84 12.38 7.17
C ILE A 184 9.96 13.60 6.89
N ASP A 185 10.36 14.75 7.43
CA ASP A 185 9.70 16.02 7.11
C ASP A 185 9.93 16.38 5.63
N ALA A 186 8.85 16.73 4.93
CA ALA A 186 8.93 17.06 3.52
C ALA A 186 9.79 18.30 3.23
N GLN A 187 9.90 19.26 4.17
CA GLN A 187 10.75 20.41 4.01
C GLN A 187 12.24 20.02 4.08
N GLU A 188 12.58 19.05 4.95
CA GLU A 188 13.95 18.54 5.03
C GLU A 188 14.37 17.85 3.72
N LEU A 189 13.48 17.08 3.09
CA LEU A 189 13.72 16.48 1.77
C LEU A 189 13.90 17.55 0.69
N LYS A 190 13.04 18.57 0.69
CA LYS A 190 13.11 19.66 -0.28
C LYS A 190 14.40 20.47 -0.17
N ASP A 191 14.86 20.75 1.04
CA ASP A 191 16.05 21.56 1.31
C ASP A 191 17.36 20.89 0.83
N ILE A 192 17.33 19.60 0.52
CA ILE A 192 18.47 18.91 -0.10
C ILE A 192 18.73 19.44 -1.52
N GLY A 193 17.68 19.90 -2.23
CA GLY A 193 17.82 20.62 -3.50
C GLY A 193 17.76 19.72 -4.74
N PHE A 194 17.07 18.58 -4.69
CA PHE A 194 16.61 17.88 -5.89
C PHE A 194 15.41 18.59 -6.51
N ARG A 195 15.28 18.54 -7.82
CA ARG A 195 14.13 19.13 -8.54
C ARG A 195 12.82 18.46 -8.12
N LEU A 196 12.80 17.12 -8.16
CA LEU A 196 11.71 16.29 -7.66
C LEU A 196 12.27 15.22 -6.69
N VAL A 197 11.55 14.99 -5.60
CA VAL A 197 11.74 13.86 -4.69
C VAL A 197 10.50 12.98 -4.79
N LEU A 198 10.64 11.78 -5.36
CA LEU A 198 9.56 10.81 -5.58
C LEU A 198 9.72 9.67 -4.58
N SER A 199 8.85 9.59 -3.59
CA SER A 199 8.93 8.58 -2.54
C SER A 199 7.83 7.54 -2.65
N GLY A 200 8.20 6.25 -2.70
CA GLY A 200 7.30 5.13 -2.39
C GLY A 200 7.12 4.95 -0.88
N HIS A 201 6.46 3.88 -0.46
CA HIS A 201 6.18 3.42 0.90
C HIS A 201 4.77 3.75 1.40
N TYR A 202 4.29 4.98 1.28
CA TYR A 202 2.90 5.28 1.60
C TYR A 202 2.02 5.12 0.36
N HIS A 203 0.87 4.44 0.53
CA HIS A 203 -0.01 4.08 -0.59
C HIS A 203 -0.85 5.25 -1.13
N ASN A 204 -0.79 6.41 -0.51
CA ASN A 204 -1.52 7.59 -0.96
C ASN A 204 -0.66 8.46 -1.87
N HIS A 205 -1.09 8.66 -3.12
CA HIS A 205 -0.48 9.69 -3.97
C HIS A 205 -0.77 11.09 -3.40
N LYS A 206 0.29 11.87 -3.19
CA LYS A 206 0.17 13.25 -2.75
C LYS A 206 1.43 14.06 -3.01
N GLU A 207 1.30 15.22 -3.60
CA GLU A 207 2.32 16.23 -3.51
C GLU A 207 2.24 16.87 -2.12
N VAL A 208 3.19 16.52 -1.25
CA VAL A 208 3.21 16.98 0.15
C VAL A 208 3.70 18.42 0.24
N LEU A 209 4.72 18.73 -0.52
CA LEU A 209 5.23 20.08 -0.81
C LEU A 209 5.59 20.15 -2.29
N PRO A 210 5.62 21.35 -2.91
CA PRO A 210 6.03 21.50 -4.31
C PRO A 210 7.37 20.81 -4.57
N GLY A 211 7.34 19.75 -5.39
CA GLY A 211 8.49 18.92 -5.73
C GLY A 211 8.80 17.77 -4.76
N VAL A 212 8.03 17.56 -3.68
CA VAL A 212 8.15 16.39 -2.80
C VAL A 212 6.86 15.58 -2.86
N ILE A 213 6.90 14.41 -3.48
CA ILE A 213 5.74 13.62 -3.86
C ILE A 213 5.81 12.24 -3.21
N SER A 214 4.77 11.86 -2.49
CA SER A 214 4.44 10.46 -2.22
C SER A 214 3.81 9.90 -3.49
N VAL A 215 4.44 8.90 -4.11
CA VAL A 215 3.99 8.32 -5.39
C VAL A 215 2.64 7.63 -5.23
N GLY A 216 2.42 6.97 -4.10
CA GLY A 216 1.24 6.16 -3.85
C GLY A 216 1.32 4.77 -4.45
N ALA A 217 0.52 3.84 -3.94
CA ALA A 217 0.45 2.48 -4.47
C ALA A 217 -0.20 2.44 -5.87
N LEU A 218 0.15 1.43 -6.65
CA LEU A 218 -0.44 1.23 -7.98
C LEU A 218 -1.95 0.97 -7.92
N THR A 219 -2.41 0.30 -6.87
CA THR A 219 -3.82 -0.05 -6.63
C THR A 219 -4.14 -0.01 -5.14
N HIS A 220 -5.42 0.06 -4.78
CA HIS A 220 -5.82 -0.23 -3.40
C HIS A 220 -5.57 -1.70 -3.05
N GLN A 221 -4.97 -1.98 -1.91
CA GLN A 221 -4.60 -3.34 -1.49
C GLN A 221 -5.47 -3.85 -0.34
N ASN A 222 -5.89 -2.98 0.55
CA ASN A 222 -6.68 -3.30 1.74
C ASN A 222 -7.54 -2.12 2.23
N TRP A 223 -8.24 -2.32 3.34
CA TRP A 223 -9.12 -1.31 3.94
C TRP A 223 -8.38 -0.06 4.48
N GLY A 224 -7.07 -0.12 4.64
CA GLY A 224 -6.24 1.04 5.00
C GLY A 224 -6.11 2.05 3.86
N ASP A 225 -6.36 1.62 2.62
CA ASP A 225 -6.23 2.46 1.43
C ASP A 225 -7.52 3.20 1.07
N VAL A 226 -8.59 3.05 1.87
CA VAL A 226 -9.86 3.77 1.62
C VAL A 226 -9.64 5.28 1.63
N GLY A 227 -10.03 5.93 0.53
CA GLY A 227 -9.90 7.37 0.36
C GLY A 227 -8.50 7.83 -0.08
N THR A 228 -7.55 6.91 -0.30
CA THR A 228 -6.26 7.24 -0.90
C THR A 228 -6.36 7.34 -2.42
N LEU A 229 -5.42 8.04 -3.05
CA LEU A 229 -5.24 8.03 -4.49
C LEU A 229 -4.16 7.01 -4.85
N ALA A 230 -4.54 6.02 -5.64
CA ALA A 230 -3.66 4.96 -6.15
C ALA A 230 -3.55 5.06 -7.68
N GLY A 231 -2.41 4.63 -8.24
CA GLY A 231 -2.21 4.63 -9.68
C GLY A 231 -0.76 4.80 -10.10
N TYR A 232 -0.52 5.61 -11.14
CA TYR A 232 0.81 5.84 -11.70
C TYR A 232 1.02 7.32 -12.06
N MET A 233 2.27 7.71 -12.21
CA MET A 233 2.65 9.06 -12.58
C MET A 233 3.36 9.07 -13.93
N VAL A 234 3.14 10.16 -14.69
CA VAL A 234 3.97 10.54 -15.83
C VAL A 234 4.63 11.87 -15.52
N VAL A 235 5.96 11.88 -15.50
CA VAL A 235 6.76 13.07 -15.22
C VAL A 235 7.30 13.63 -16.52
N GLN A 236 7.08 14.92 -16.74
CA GLN A 236 7.54 15.65 -17.92
C GLN A 236 8.97 16.18 -17.73
N PRO A 237 9.68 16.45 -18.81
CA PRO A 237 11.05 16.96 -18.76
C PRO A 237 11.21 18.29 -17.99
N ASP A 238 10.18 19.12 -17.94
CA ASP A 238 10.16 20.39 -17.22
C ASP A 238 9.91 20.22 -15.71
N GLY A 239 9.66 18.99 -15.24
CA GLY A 239 9.35 18.66 -13.86
C GLY A 239 7.85 18.72 -13.52
N SER A 240 7.00 19.09 -14.44
CA SER A 240 5.56 18.89 -14.27
C SER A 240 5.22 17.40 -14.30
N PHE A 241 4.15 17.00 -13.64
CA PHE A 241 3.70 15.61 -13.64
C PHE A 241 2.18 15.52 -13.63
N THR A 242 1.70 14.36 -14.07
CA THR A 242 0.30 13.98 -13.98
C THR A 242 0.19 12.66 -13.24
N GLN A 243 -0.80 12.56 -12.35
CA GLN A 243 -1.16 11.31 -11.69
C GLN A 243 -2.41 10.76 -12.37
N HIS A 244 -2.44 9.46 -12.58
CA HIS A 244 -3.53 8.72 -13.20
C HIS A 244 -3.92 7.54 -12.33
N GLU A 245 -5.21 7.36 -12.09
CA GLU A 245 -5.73 6.18 -11.44
C GLU A 245 -5.73 5.00 -12.43
N THR A 246 -5.54 3.78 -11.92
CA THR A 246 -5.77 2.56 -12.70
C THR A 246 -7.24 2.16 -12.69
N SER A 247 -7.64 1.27 -13.59
CA SER A 247 -8.98 0.67 -13.61
C SER A 247 -9.22 -0.37 -12.50
N ALA A 248 -8.27 -0.54 -11.58
CA ALA A 248 -8.34 -1.51 -10.50
C ALA A 248 -9.52 -1.23 -9.54
N PRO A 249 -10.12 -2.29 -8.97
CA PRO A 249 -11.10 -2.15 -7.90
C PRO A 249 -10.56 -1.37 -6.71
N LYS A 250 -11.37 -0.44 -6.19
CA LYS A 250 -11.07 0.28 -4.97
C LYS A 250 -11.66 -0.43 -3.75
N PHE A 251 -11.09 -0.18 -2.57
CA PHE A 251 -11.74 -0.47 -1.30
C PHE A 251 -12.54 0.77 -0.89
N VAL A 252 -13.84 0.60 -0.66
CA VAL A 252 -14.75 1.71 -0.34
C VAL A 252 -15.55 1.42 0.92
N ASN A 253 -15.76 2.45 1.76
CA ASN A 253 -16.66 2.41 2.90
C ASN A 253 -17.96 3.08 2.50
N LEU A 254 -19.08 2.38 2.62
CA LEU A 254 -20.40 2.89 2.32
C LEU A 254 -21.32 2.78 3.53
N GLU A 255 -22.24 3.72 3.61
CA GLU A 255 -23.31 3.77 4.63
C GLU A 255 -24.68 3.77 3.94
N GLU A 256 -25.73 3.58 4.71
CA GLU A 256 -27.09 3.60 4.22
C GLU A 256 -27.44 4.94 3.57
N GLY A 257 -27.98 4.92 2.35
CA GLY A 257 -28.35 6.13 1.58
C GLY A 257 -27.23 6.76 0.76
N VAL A 258 -26.05 6.13 0.67
CA VAL A 258 -24.94 6.56 -0.19
C VAL A 258 -25.14 6.07 -1.63
N ASP A 259 -24.59 6.80 -2.59
CA ASP A 259 -24.67 6.53 -4.02
C ASP A 259 -24.12 5.13 -4.38
N ASP A 260 -24.94 4.35 -5.06
CA ASP A 260 -24.62 3.00 -5.53
C ASP A 260 -23.52 2.96 -6.61
N SER A 261 -23.13 4.09 -7.16
CA SER A 261 -22.10 4.17 -8.21
C SER A 261 -20.75 3.60 -7.76
N GLU A 262 -20.43 3.66 -6.47
CA GLU A 262 -19.18 3.12 -5.91
C GLU A 262 -19.24 1.62 -5.61
N VAL A 263 -20.39 0.96 -5.74
CA VAL A 263 -20.52 -0.48 -5.45
C VAL A 263 -19.92 -1.33 -6.57
N ARG A 264 -20.28 -0.99 -7.82
CA ARG A 264 -19.93 -1.80 -8.98
C ARG A 264 -18.42 -1.86 -9.20
N GLY A 265 -17.88 -3.08 -9.23
CA GLY A 265 -16.47 -3.32 -9.51
C GLY A 265 -15.53 -3.09 -8.33
N ASN A 266 -16.03 -2.65 -7.17
CA ASN A 266 -15.23 -2.33 -5.99
C ASN A 266 -15.41 -3.36 -4.85
N TYR A 267 -14.48 -3.33 -3.88
CA TYR A 267 -14.59 -4.04 -2.61
C TYR A 267 -15.30 -3.12 -1.62
N VAL A 268 -16.48 -3.56 -1.15
CA VAL A 268 -17.38 -2.74 -0.35
C VAL A 268 -17.37 -3.17 1.11
N ARG A 269 -17.14 -2.23 2.01
CA ARG A 269 -17.42 -2.39 3.45
C ARG A 269 -18.61 -1.49 3.80
N PHE A 270 -19.74 -2.12 4.11
CA PHE A 270 -21.01 -1.46 4.31
C PHE A 270 -21.36 -1.39 5.80
N TYR A 271 -21.76 -0.23 6.26
CA TYR A 271 -22.19 0.02 7.63
C TYR A 271 -23.69 0.34 7.65
N ALA A 272 -24.46 -0.37 8.47
CA ALA A 272 -25.88 -0.08 8.67
C ALA A 272 -26.35 -0.49 10.06
N THR A 273 -27.46 0.11 10.48
CA THR A 273 -28.22 -0.33 11.66
C THR A 273 -29.38 -1.22 11.19
N ILE A 274 -29.41 -2.45 11.67
CA ILE A 274 -30.45 -3.44 11.28
C ILE A 274 -31.35 -3.78 12.47
N GLU A 275 -32.58 -4.18 12.16
CA GLU A 275 -33.55 -4.66 13.15
C GLU A 275 -33.51 -6.21 13.27
N ALA A 276 -33.24 -6.91 12.17
CA ALA A 276 -33.16 -8.35 12.10
C ALA A 276 -32.04 -8.84 11.17
N ASP A 277 -31.55 -10.06 11.39
CA ASP A 277 -30.43 -10.63 10.59
C ASP A 277 -30.81 -10.85 9.12
N GLU A 278 -32.09 -11.12 8.85
CA GLU A 278 -32.61 -11.27 7.49
C GLU A 278 -32.43 -9.98 6.65
N GLU A 279 -32.47 -8.81 7.30
CA GLU A 279 -32.20 -7.52 6.66
C GLU A 279 -30.73 -7.42 6.23
N GLY A 280 -29.81 -7.81 7.09
CA GLY A 280 -28.38 -7.87 6.77
C GLY A 280 -28.08 -8.81 5.61
N VAL A 281 -28.73 -9.96 5.54
CA VAL A 281 -28.61 -10.90 4.40
C VAL A 281 -29.11 -10.25 3.12
N LYS A 282 -30.25 -9.54 3.15
CA LYS A 282 -30.80 -8.84 1.97
C LYS A 282 -29.83 -7.74 1.50
N ILE A 283 -29.32 -6.90 2.40
CA ILE A 283 -28.34 -5.85 2.07
C ILE A 283 -27.13 -6.47 1.37
N LYS A 284 -26.53 -7.51 1.94
CA LYS A 284 -25.36 -8.18 1.35
C LYS A 284 -25.65 -8.74 -0.05
N ASN A 285 -26.82 -9.37 -0.23
CA ASN A 285 -27.25 -9.90 -1.52
C ASN A 285 -27.48 -8.78 -2.54
N THR A 286 -28.04 -7.66 -2.13
CA THR A 286 -28.23 -6.48 -2.98
C THR A 286 -26.88 -5.94 -3.47
N LEU A 287 -25.93 -5.70 -2.56
CA LEU A 287 -24.59 -5.21 -2.92
C LEU A 287 -23.86 -6.15 -3.89
N ASN A 288 -23.97 -7.48 -3.67
CA ASN A 288 -23.42 -8.45 -4.61
C ASN A 288 -24.13 -8.38 -5.98
N SER A 289 -25.47 -8.24 -6.02
CA SER A 289 -26.22 -8.12 -7.28
C SER A 289 -25.91 -6.84 -8.04
N MET A 290 -25.49 -5.79 -7.35
CA MET A 290 -25.02 -4.53 -7.95
C MET A 290 -23.63 -4.65 -8.56
N GLY A 291 -22.95 -5.76 -8.36
CA GLY A 291 -21.65 -6.08 -8.95
C GLY A 291 -20.45 -5.73 -8.09
N ALA A 292 -20.59 -5.69 -6.76
CA ALA A 292 -19.46 -5.63 -5.86
C ALA A 292 -18.49 -6.79 -6.09
N LYS A 293 -17.18 -6.53 -6.06
CA LYS A 293 -16.11 -7.56 -6.15
C LYS A 293 -15.97 -8.37 -4.86
N GLY A 294 -16.37 -7.78 -3.74
CA GLY A 294 -16.43 -8.41 -2.43
C GLY A 294 -17.16 -7.50 -1.45
N VAL A 295 -17.86 -8.11 -0.48
CA VAL A 295 -18.69 -7.37 0.47
C VAL A 295 -18.38 -7.80 1.90
N VAL A 296 -18.08 -6.82 2.75
CA VAL A 296 -18.08 -6.94 4.21
C VAL A 296 -19.19 -6.05 4.76
N CYS A 297 -20.01 -6.59 5.64
CA CYS A 297 -21.09 -5.82 6.28
C CYS A 297 -20.81 -5.70 7.78
N ASN A 298 -20.81 -4.50 8.28
CA ASN A 298 -20.70 -4.16 9.69
C ASN A 298 -22.07 -3.64 10.17
N PHE A 299 -22.83 -4.50 10.84
CA PHE A 299 -24.17 -4.17 11.28
C PHE A 299 -24.21 -3.87 12.76
N VAL A 300 -24.92 -2.80 13.13
CA VAL A 300 -25.31 -2.51 14.49
C VAL A 300 -26.79 -2.87 14.64
N ARG A 301 -27.14 -3.69 15.64
CA ARG A 301 -28.55 -3.99 15.91
C ARG A 301 -29.21 -2.82 16.63
N LYS A 302 -30.37 -2.41 16.14
CA LYS A 302 -31.24 -1.46 16.83
C LYS A 302 -31.73 -2.11 18.13
N SER A 303 -31.23 -1.65 19.28
CA SER A 303 -31.73 -2.09 20.56
C SER A 303 -33.23 -1.75 20.64
N SER A 304 -34.11 -2.76 20.67
CA SER A 304 -35.50 -2.53 21.05
C SER A 304 -35.47 -1.98 22.49
N MET A 305 -35.82 -0.72 22.68
CA MET A 305 -36.14 -0.21 24.00
C MET A 305 -37.32 -1.01 24.52
N MET A 306 -37.07 -2.08 25.23
CA MET A 306 -38.06 -2.65 26.13
C MET A 306 -38.36 -1.59 27.19
N THR A 307 -39.51 -0.95 27.05
CA THR A 307 -40.15 -0.20 28.15
C THR A 307 -40.45 -1.19 29.27
N GLY A 308 -39.57 -1.28 30.23
CA GLY A 308 -39.77 -2.13 31.37
C GLY A 308 -38.54 -2.16 32.28
N SER A 309 -38.60 -1.35 33.34
CA SER A 309 -37.79 -1.42 34.56
C SER A 309 -36.27 -1.21 34.46
N ALA A 310 -35.84 -0.15 35.06
CA ALA A 310 -34.46 0.26 35.26
C ALA A 310 -33.58 -0.88 35.79
N SER A 311 -32.64 -1.34 34.94
CA SER A 311 -31.36 -1.82 35.41
C SER A 311 -30.31 -0.83 34.90
N THR A 312 -29.71 -0.12 35.79
CA THR A 312 -28.54 0.72 35.59
C THR A 312 -27.42 -0.13 35.06
N SER A 313 -27.31 -0.26 33.71
CA SER A 313 -26.06 -0.67 33.11
C SER A 313 -25.17 0.57 33.06
N ALA A 314 -24.24 0.65 34.01
CA ALA A 314 -23.13 1.55 33.98
C ALA A 314 -22.42 1.36 32.63
N THR A 315 -22.44 2.36 31.74
CA THR A 315 -21.47 2.53 30.69
C THR A 315 -20.14 2.81 31.38
N SER A 316 -19.42 1.75 31.76
CA SER A 316 -18.04 1.88 32.21
C SER A 316 -17.26 2.42 31.00
N LYS A 317 -16.70 3.61 31.11
CA LYS A 317 -15.64 4.07 30.24
C LYS A 317 -14.56 2.99 30.24
N ILE A 318 -14.33 2.37 29.11
CA ILE A 318 -13.23 1.43 28.94
C ILE A 318 -12.02 2.30 28.64
N ASP A 319 -11.12 2.44 29.59
CA ASP A 319 -9.99 3.36 29.54
C ASP A 319 -8.72 2.72 28.92
N SER A 320 -8.71 1.38 28.68
CA SER A 320 -7.58 0.68 28.08
C SER A 320 -7.99 -0.53 27.21
N LEU A 321 -7.12 -0.92 26.28
CA LEU A 321 -7.30 -2.13 25.46
C LEU A 321 -7.36 -3.40 26.33
N GLY A 322 -6.57 -3.47 27.40
CA GLY A 322 -6.58 -4.58 28.34
C GLY A 322 -7.92 -4.73 29.07
N GLU A 323 -8.57 -3.63 29.45
CA GLU A 323 -9.92 -3.63 30.04
C GLU A 323 -10.97 -4.07 29.02
N SER A 324 -10.86 -3.65 27.75
CA SER A 324 -11.74 -4.09 26.67
C SER A 324 -11.66 -5.60 26.45
N VAL A 325 -10.45 -6.17 26.45
CA VAL A 325 -10.21 -7.61 26.31
C VAL A 325 -10.78 -8.37 27.50
N SER A 326 -10.57 -7.89 28.72
CA SER A 326 -11.09 -8.53 29.94
C SER A 326 -12.63 -8.54 29.96
N ALA A 327 -13.25 -7.42 29.58
CA ALA A 327 -14.72 -7.31 29.48
C ALA A 327 -15.26 -8.26 28.39
N TYR A 328 -14.60 -8.38 27.24
CA TYR A 328 -14.99 -9.30 26.17
C TYR A 328 -14.88 -10.77 26.62
N CYS A 329 -13.80 -11.16 27.28
CA CYS A 329 -13.63 -12.52 27.82
C CYS A 329 -14.77 -12.87 28.81
N GLN A 330 -15.20 -11.92 29.63
CA GLN A 330 -16.31 -12.12 30.56
C GLN A 330 -17.64 -12.30 29.82
N ILE A 331 -17.93 -11.47 28.83
CA ILE A 331 -19.16 -11.57 28.01
C ILE A 331 -19.22 -12.92 27.29
N MET A 332 -18.11 -13.38 26.73
CA MET A 332 -18.04 -14.66 26.03
C MET A 332 -18.23 -15.84 27.00
N HIS A 333 -17.67 -15.76 28.20
CA HIS A 333 -17.91 -16.77 29.24
C HIS A 333 -19.36 -16.85 29.66
N ASP A 334 -20.00 -15.70 29.89
CA ASP A 334 -21.41 -15.61 30.30
C ASP A 334 -22.36 -16.12 29.21
N THR A 335 -21.91 -16.12 27.96
CA THR A 335 -22.67 -16.59 26.79
C THR A 335 -22.47 -18.08 26.50
N ASP A 336 -21.23 -18.59 26.52
CA ASP A 336 -20.85 -19.95 26.06
C ASP A 336 -20.35 -20.88 27.18
N GLY A 337 -19.93 -20.35 28.33
CA GLY A 337 -19.64 -21.09 29.57
C GLY A 337 -18.52 -22.16 29.53
N GLY A 338 -17.79 -22.30 28.40
CA GLY A 338 -16.92 -23.46 28.13
C GLY A 338 -15.42 -23.26 28.41
N PHE A 339 -14.99 -22.11 28.95
CA PHE A 339 -13.56 -21.83 29.17
C PHE A 339 -13.29 -21.06 30.48
N ASP A 340 -12.05 -21.13 30.98
CA ASP A 340 -11.61 -20.37 32.14
C ASP A 340 -11.28 -18.92 31.75
N VAL A 341 -12.13 -17.97 32.19
CA VAL A 341 -12.00 -16.53 31.93
C VAL A 341 -10.67 -15.97 32.40
N LYS A 342 -10.17 -16.44 33.55
CA LYS A 342 -8.92 -15.94 34.11
C LYS A 342 -7.71 -16.42 33.28
N ALA A 343 -7.73 -17.69 32.84
CA ALA A 343 -6.67 -18.23 32.00
C ALA A 343 -6.67 -17.55 30.61
N LEU A 344 -7.83 -17.34 30.01
CA LEU A 344 -7.96 -16.65 28.73
C LEU A 344 -7.55 -15.15 28.84
N GLY A 345 -7.98 -14.48 29.88
CA GLY A 345 -7.61 -13.09 30.14
C GLY A 345 -6.11 -12.91 30.37
N ALA A 346 -5.45 -13.82 31.06
CA ALA A 346 -4.00 -13.81 31.24
C ALA A 346 -3.27 -14.01 29.90
N LEU A 347 -3.68 -14.98 29.08
CA LEU A 347 -3.09 -15.23 27.76
C LEU A 347 -3.24 -14.02 26.84
N CYS A 348 -4.41 -13.39 26.83
CA CYS A 348 -4.60 -12.16 26.04
C CYS A 348 -3.75 -10.99 26.57
N GLY A 349 -3.57 -10.88 27.88
CA GLY A 349 -2.69 -9.90 28.51
C GLY A 349 -1.21 -10.08 28.10
N ASP A 350 -0.73 -11.33 28.08
CA ASP A 350 0.62 -11.66 27.64
C ASP A 350 0.82 -11.30 26.16
N ILE A 351 -0.14 -11.61 25.28
CA ILE A 351 -0.09 -11.26 23.86
C ILE A 351 -0.07 -9.73 23.66
N LEU A 352 -0.86 -9.00 24.43
CA LEU A 352 -0.86 -7.52 24.36
C LEU A 352 0.50 -6.95 24.81
N LEU A 353 1.07 -7.50 25.87
CA LEU A 353 2.36 -7.06 26.39
C LEU A 353 3.49 -7.37 25.37
N GLU A 354 3.47 -8.53 24.72
CA GLU A 354 4.40 -8.87 23.65
C GLU A 354 4.22 -7.91 22.44
N ALA A 355 2.99 -7.58 22.06
CA ALA A 355 2.72 -6.64 20.98
C ALA A 355 3.21 -5.23 21.31
N GLU A 356 3.03 -4.75 22.54
CA GLU A 356 3.50 -3.45 22.99
C GLU A 356 5.03 -3.39 23.12
N THR A 357 5.68 -4.48 23.55
CA THR A 357 7.14 -4.57 23.65
C THR A 357 7.82 -4.83 22.30
N GLY A 358 7.17 -5.52 21.37
CA GLY A 358 7.67 -5.76 20.00
C GLY A 358 7.60 -4.52 19.08
N ILE A 359 6.93 -3.45 19.49
CA ILE A 359 6.92 -2.15 18.78
C ILE A 359 8.14 -1.28 19.16
N SER A 360 8.92 -1.68 20.16
CA SER A 360 10.07 -0.94 20.66
C SER A 360 11.44 -1.47 20.19
N GLU A 361 11.48 -2.38 19.23
CA GLU A 361 12.68 -2.81 18.48
C GLU A 361 12.46 -2.51 16.94
#